data_cd7b3e3abc5f5f550c967227281ac4cc
#
_entry.id   cd7b3e3abc5f5f550c967227281ac4cc
#
_cell.length_a   1.000
_cell.length_b   1.000
_cell.length_c   1.000
_cell.angle_alpha   90.00
_cell.angle_beta   90.00
_cell.angle_gamma   90.00
#
_symmetry.space_group_name_H-M   'P 1'
#
loop_
_entity.id
_entity.type
_entity.pdbx_description
1 polymer ?
#
loop_
_entity_poly.entity_id
_entity_poly.type
_entity_poly.pdbx_seq_one_letter_code
_entity_poly.pdbx_strand_id
1 'polypeptide(L)'
;MNLNQLELLRVLKETQYNQSKAAQKMNVVQSAASRQLQLLEDELGAPLFERYGKKLLGLTALGERIMEEVERINLSKLNIQAIADDFRDNRNGSLRIATTHTQAKYLLPEPIRLFRAKYPEFNISMVQSSPDNLIESLHHHHADIAICTEKLDEDEKLVVKSCYEWHHVAIVPKNHPLALGEINLSK
;
A
#
# COMPACT_ATOMS: atom_id res chain seq x y z
N MET A 1 -15.87 2.96 19.98
CA MET A 1 -14.97 3.14 18.82
C MET A 1 -15.79 3.29 17.54
N ASN A 2 -15.41 4.22 16.65
CA ASN A 2 -16.10 4.43 15.37
C ASN A 2 -15.10 4.80 14.25
N LEU A 3 -15.54 4.74 12.99
CA LEU A 3 -14.70 4.98 11.83
C LEU A 3 -14.05 6.37 11.80
N ASN A 4 -14.70 7.40 12.32
CA ASN A 4 -14.14 8.75 12.37
C ASN A 4 -12.97 8.84 13.37
N GLN A 5 -13.02 8.10 14.46
CA GLN A 5 -11.92 8.01 15.41
C GLN A 5 -10.71 7.27 14.82
N LEU A 6 -10.95 6.20 14.04
CA LEU A 6 -9.90 5.49 13.33
C LEU A 6 -9.28 6.37 12.23
N GLU A 7 -10.11 7.10 11.48
CA GLU A 7 -9.63 8.07 10.51
C GLU A 7 -8.79 9.18 11.16
N LEU A 8 -9.17 9.64 12.36
CA LEU A 8 -8.37 10.61 13.11
C LEU A 8 -6.97 10.08 13.43
N LEU A 9 -6.82 8.80 13.82
CA LEU A 9 -5.51 8.20 14.08
C LEU A 9 -4.65 8.21 12.81
N ARG A 10 -5.22 7.84 11.66
CA ARG A 10 -4.54 7.84 10.36
C ARG A 10 -4.07 9.24 9.98
N VAL A 11 -4.96 10.23 10.08
CA VAL A 11 -4.64 11.63 9.75
C VAL A 11 -3.61 12.22 10.71
N LEU A 12 -3.62 11.84 11.99
CA LEU A 12 -2.58 12.25 12.95
C LEU A 12 -1.20 11.71 12.55
N LYS A 13 -1.09 10.43 12.15
CA LYS A 13 0.16 9.85 11.64
C LYS A 13 0.64 10.59 10.38
N GLU A 14 -0.23 10.83 9.43
CA GLU A 14 0.05 11.53 8.18
C GLU A 14 0.51 12.98 8.38
N THR A 15 -0.05 13.66 9.37
CA THR A 15 0.31 15.04 9.73
C THR A 15 1.46 15.13 10.75
N GLN A 16 2.21 14.03 10.93
CA GLN A 16 3.32 13.96 11.88
C GLN A 16 2.88 14.37 13.30
N TYR A 17 1.75 13.81 13.73
CA TYR A 17 1.15 14.01 15.06
C TYR A 17 0.74 15.45 15.38
N ASN A 18 0.58 16.30 14.36
CA ASN A 18 0.11 17.67 14.52
C ASN A 18 -1.41 17.73 14.60
N GLN A 19 -1.94 17.85 15.80
CA GLN A 19 -3.38 17.87 16.07
C GLN A 19 -4.14 18.98 15.34
N SER A 20 -3.55 20.17 15.18
CA SER A 20 -4.21 21.28 14.48
C SER A 20 -4.32 21.02 13.00
N LYS A 21 -3.25 20.50 12.36
CA LYS A 21 -3.29 20.10 10.94
C LYS A 21 -4.23 18.93 10.72
N ALA A 22 -4.26 17.96 11.63
CA ALA A 22 -5.16 16.83 11.55
C ALA A 22 -6.64 17.27 11.63
N ALA A 23 -6.97 18.14 12.59
CA ALA A 23 -8.29 18.70 12.73
C ALA A 23 -8.74 19.48 11.48
N GLN A 24 -7.85 20.31 10.93
CA GLN A 24 -8.08 21.04 9.69
C GLN A 24 -8.36 20.09 8.52
N LYS A 25 -7.55 19.03 8.37
CA LYS A 25 -7.72 18.03 7.29
C LYS A 25 -9.03 17.26 7.41
N MET A 26 -9.52 17.05 8.63
CA MET A 26 -10.81 16.42 8.92
C MET A 26 -12.00 17.38 8.91
N ASN A 27 -11.77 18.68 8.64
CA ASN A 27 -12.82 19.73 8.71
C ASN A 27 -13.51 19.81 10.08
N VAL A 28 -12.76 19.64 11.18
CA VAL A 28 -13.26 19.77 12.54
C VAL A 28 -12.41 20.75 13.33
N VAL A 29 -12.94 21.25 14.47
CA VAL A 29 -12.15 22.06 15.39
C VAL A 29 -11.18 21.18 16.20
N GLN A 30 -10.00 21.69 16.53
CA GLN A 30 -8.96 20.93 17.24
C GLN A 30 -9.45 20.35 18.58
N SER A 31 -10.30 21.08 19.32
CA SER A 31 -10.86 20.59 20.57
C SER A 31 -11.75 19.34 20.39
N ALA A 32 -12.50 19.27 19.29
CA ALA A 32 -13.29 18.10 18.95
C ALA A 32 -12.41 16.91 18.58
N ALA A 33 -11.38 17.13 17.76
CA ALA A 33 -10.42 16.08 17.41
C ALA A 33 -9.69 15.54 18.66
N SER A 34 -9.22 16.43 19.54
CA SER A 34 -8.56 16.05 20.79
C SER A 34 -9.51 15.26 21.72
N ARG A 35 -10.78 15.66 21.80
CA ARG A 35 -11.77 14.93 22.58
C ARG A 35 -12.08 13.54 21.99
N GLN A 36 -12.18 13.41 20.66
CA GLN A 36 -12.40 12.13 20.02
C GLN A 36 -11.24 11.16 20.24
N LEU A 37 -10.00 11.66 20.21
CA LEU A 37 -8.83 10.88 20.56
C LEU A 37 -8.89 10.42 22.02
N GLN A 38 -9.18 11.32 22.95
CA GLN A 38 -9.29 10.98 24.37
C GLN A 38 -10.36 9.90 24.61
N LEU A 39 -11.55 10.06 24.03
CA LEU A 39 -12.62 9.06 24.16
C LEU A 39 -12.22 7.68 23.62
N LEU A 40 -11.43 7.64 22.55
CA LEU A 40 -10.90 6.40 22.01
C LEU A 40 -9.87 5.76 22.94
N GLU A 41 -8.93 6.55 23.47
CA GLU A 41 -7.92 6.08 24.44
C GLU A 41 -8.57 5.58 25.73
N ASP A 42 -9.61 6.29 26.22
CA ASP A 42 -10.39 5.89 27.40
C ASP A 42 -11.13 4.56 27.15
N GLU A 43 -11.73 4.36 25.99
CA GLU A 43 -12.41 3.13 25.62
C GLU A 43 -11.42 1.95 25.49
N LEU A 44 -10.23 2.19 24.98
CA LEU A 44 -9.18 1.18 24.84
C LEU A 44 -8.39 0.92 26.14
N GLY A 45 -8.58 1.77 27.14
CA GLY A 45 -7.98 1.66 28.47
C GLY A 45 -6.50 2.03 28.54
N ALA A 46 -5.93 2.60 27.46
CA ALA A 46 -4.52 3.00 27.43
C ALA A 46 -4.24 4.08 26.38
N PRO A 47 -3.20 4.93 26.57
CA PRO A 47 -2.82 5.95 25.61
C PRO A 47 -2.23 5.33 24.34
N LEU A 48 -2.63 5.87 23.19
CA LEU A 48 -2.12 5.48 21.88
C LEU A 48 -0.94 6.36 21.43
N PHE A 49 -0.78 7.53 22.02
CA PHE A 49 0.28 8.46 21.69
C PHE A 49 1.12 8.83 22.91
N GLU A 50 2.41 8.89 22.71
CA GLU A 50 3.33 9.52 23.64
C GLU A 50 3.12 11.04 23.63
N ARG A 51 3.15 11.65 24.81
CA ARG A 51 2.83 13.07 24.97
C ARG A 51 3.89 13.82 25.76
N TYR A 52 4.13 15.06 25.36
CA TYR A 52 4.83 16.04 26.17
C TYR A 52 3.91 17.25 26.36
N GLY A 53 3.29 17.35 27.55
CA GLY A 53 2.21 18.28 27.77
C GLY A 53 1.01 18.05 26.86
N LYS A 54 0.68 19.04 26.04
CA LYS A 54 -0.41 18.92 25.04
C LYS A 54 0.04 18.42 23.68
N LYS A 55 1.35 18.23 23.47
CA LYS A 55 1.91 17.83 22.17
C LYS A 55 2.01 16.31 22.09
N LEU A 56 1.54 15.75 20.98
CA LEU A 56 1.79 14.35 20.61
C LEU A 56 3.20 14.25 20.01
N LEU A 57 3.96 13.24 20.45
CA LEU A 57 5.35 13.03 20.03
C LEU A 57 5.48 11.85 19.03
N GLY A 58 4.69 10.81 19.23
CA GLY A 58 4.76 9.58 18.46
C GLY A 58 3.69 8.61 18.92
N LEU A 59 3.67 7.41 18.36
CA LEU A 59 2.82 6.32 18.80
C LEU A 59 3.46 5.60 19.99
N THR A 60 2.65 5.11 20.93
CA THR A 60 3.08 4.12 21.92
C THR A 60 3.21 2.75 21.22
N ALA A 61 3.82 1.77 21.88
CA ALA A 61 3.88 0.40 21.37
C ALA A 61 2.48 -0.18 21.11
N LEU A 62 1.48 0.16 21.93
CA LEU A 62 0.08 -0.16 21.67
C LEU A 62 -0.46 0.60 20.46
N GLY A 63 -0.14 1.88 20.35
CA GLY A 63 -0.54 2.73 19.24
C GLY A 63 -0.04 2.22 17.89
N GLU A 64 1.18 1.72 17.81
CA GLU A 64 1.74 1.13 16.58
C GLU A 64 0.95 -0.11 16.15
N ARG A 65 0.70 -1.03 17.07
CA ARG A 65 -0.08 -2.25 16.78
C ARG A 65 -1.53 -1.94 16.36
N ILE A 66 -2.16 -0.96 17.02
CA ILE A 66 -3.51 -0.52 16.65
C ILE A 66 -3.50 0.19 15.29
N MET A 67 -2.45 0.93 14.96
CA MET A 67 -2.34 1.60 13.67
C MET A 67 -2.28 0.61 12.51
N GLU A 68 -1.64 -0.54 12.66
CA GLU A 68 -1.67 -1.61 11.65
C GLU A 68 -3.11 -2.05 11.34
N GLU A 69 -3.93 -2.25 12.37
CA GLU A 69 -5.33 -2.63 12.17
C GLU A 69 -6.18 -1.49 11.61
N VAL A 70 -5.88 -0.24 11.99
CA VAL A 70 -6.54 0.95 11.42
C VAL A 70 -6.26 1.06 9.92
N GLU A 71 -5.05 0.79 9.48
CA GLU A 71 -4.70 0.78 8.06
C GLU A 71 -5.44 -0.32 7.31
N ARG A 72 -5.58 -1.52 7.89
CA ARG A 72 -6.38 -2.63 7.33
C ARG A 72 -7.86 -2.26 7.19
N ILE A 73 -8.45 -1.65 8.22
CA ILE A 73 -9.85 -1.20 8.20
C ILE A 73 -10.05 -0.12 7.12
N ASN A 74 -9.14 0.85 7.03
CA ASN A 74 -9.22 1.89 6.01
C ASN A 74 -9.16 1.30 4.59
N LEU A 75 -8.31 0.33 4.41
CA LEU A 75 -8.17 -0.37 3.14
C LEU A 75 -9.44 -1.17 2.79
N SER A 76 -10.04 -1.84 3.78
CA SER A 76 -11.33 -2.52 3.60
C SER A 76 -12.46 -1.53 3.25
N LYS A 77 -12.45 -0.33 3.84
CA LYS A 77 -13.39 0.75 3.47
C LYS A 77 -13.22 1.18 2.01
N LEU A 78 -11.98 1.35 1.53
CA LEU A 78 -11.70 1.69 0.14
C LEU A 78 -12.17 0.57 -0.81
N ASN A 79 -12.01 -0.69 -0.41
CA ASN A 79 -12.52 -1.83 -1.19
C ASN A 79 -14.04 -1.85 -1.28
N ILE A 80 -14.75 -1.54 -0.19
CA ILE A 80 -16.22 -1.44 -0.23
C ILE A 80 -16.65 -0.36 -1.24
N GLN A 81 -15.96 0.77 -1.27
CA GLN A 81 -16.23 1.84 -2.25
C GLN A 81 -15.94 1.38 -3.68
N ALA A 82 -14.78 0.74 -3.91
CA ALA A 82 -14.43 0.21 -5.23
C ALA A 82 -15.45 -0.81 -5.73
N ILE A 83 -15.90 -1.75 -4.89
CA ILE A 83 -16.95 -2.72 -5.23
C ILE A 83 -18.26 -2.01 -5.60
N ALA A 84 -18.63 -0.97 -4.83
CA ALA A 84 -19.85 -0.22 -5.10
C ALA A 84 -19.76 0.58 -6.42
N ASP A 85 -18.58 1.11 -6.73
CA ASP A 85 -18.33 1.85 -7.97
C ASP A 85 -18.30 0.89 -9.17
N ASP A 86 -17.65 -0.26 -9.06
CA ASP A 86 -17.68 -1.32 -10.08
C ASP A 86 -19.12 -1.80 -10.37
N PHE A 87 -19.96 -1.89 -9.34
CA PHE A 87 -21.35 -2.30 -9.51
C PHE A 87 -22.23 -1.21 -10.15
N ARG A 88 -21.94 0.06 -9.89
CA ARG A 88 -22.65 1.19 -10.54
C ARG A 88 -22.23 1.38 -11.99
N ASP A 89 -20.93 1.21 -12.26
CA ASP A 89 -20.33 1.36 -13.58
C ASP A 89 -20.29 0.05 -14.36
N ASN A 90 -21.45 -0.58 -14.53
CA ASN A 90 -21.61 -1.86 -15.24
C ASN A 90 -21.04 -1.88 -16.69
N ARG A 91 -20.32 -0.84 -17.12
CA ARG A 91 -19.66 -0.71 -18.43
C ARG A 91 -18.16 -0.52 -18.36
N ASN A 92 -17.62 -0.09 -17.21
CA ASN A 92 -16.22 0.28 -17.07
C ASN A 92 -15.57 -0.62 -16.02
N GLY A 93 -14.95 -1.72 -16.44
CA GLY A 93 -14.21 -2.59 -15.54
C GLY A 93 -13.06 -1.84 -14.85
N SER A 94 -12.64 -2.30 -13.69
CA SER A 94 -11.43 -1.85 -13.02
C SER A 94 -10.40 -2.97 -12.92
N LEU A 95 -9.12 -2.61 -12.97
CA LEU A 95 -8.00 -3.52 -12.78
C LEU A 95 -6.99 -2.90 -11.81
N ARG A 96 -6.81 -3.53 -10.66
CA ARG A 96 -5.84 -3.12 -9.66
C ARG A 96 -4.60 -4.02 -9.76
N ILE A 97 -3.47 -3.43 -10.07
CA ILE A 97 -2.20 -4.12 -10.26
C ILE A 97 -1.28 -3.81 -9.08
N ALA A 98 -0.84 -4.84 -8.36
CA ALA A 98 0.24 -4.72 -7.40
C ALA A 98 1.56 -5.17 -8.05
N THR A 99 2.64 -4.42 -7.87
CA THR A 99 3.90 -4.74 -8.55
C THR A 99 5.10 -4.15 -7.80
N THR A 100 6.29 -4.61 -8.14
CA THR A 100 7.52 -3.99 -7.64
C THR A 100 7.93 -2.80 -8.51
N HIS A 101 8.82 -1.96 -7.98
CA HIS A 101 9.26 -0.73 -8.66
C HIS A 101 9.84 -0.99 -10.05
N THR A 102 10.62 -2.05 -10.20
CA THR A 102 11.29 -2.38 -11.47
C THR A 102 10.28 -2.76 -12.55
N GLN A 103 9.30 -3.61 -12.24
CA GLN A 103 8.26 -4.01 -13.18
C GLN A 103 7.34 -2.84 -13.54
N ALA A 104 6.99 -2.00 -12.55
CA ALA A 104 6.20 -0.78 -12.79
C ALA A 104 6.88 0.15 -13.79
N LYS A 105 8.21 0.28 -13.69
CA LYS A 105 8.98 1.22 -14.51
C LYS A 105 9.33 0.69 -15.89
N TYR A 106 9.67 -0.58 -16.01
CA TYR A 106 10.28 -1.12 -17.22
C TYR A 106 9.45 -2.15 -17.97
N LEU A 107 8.62 -2.95 -17.28
CA LEU A 107 7.82 -3.99 -17.90
C LEU A 107 6.40 -3.52 -18.23
N LEU A 108 5.71 -2.90 -17.29
CA LEU A 108 4.27 -2.61 -17.39
C LEU A 108 3.86 -1.45 -18.30
N PRO A 109 4.67 -0.41 -18.60
CA PRO A 109 4.20 0.71 -19.41
C PRO A 109 3.64 0.31 -20.76
N GLU A 110 4.31 -0.59 -21.49
CA GLU A 110 3.87 -1.00 -22.83
C GLU A 110 2.62 -1.90 -22.80
N PRO A 111 2.53 -2.96 -21.97
CA PRO A 111 1.29 -3.71 -21.79
C PRO A 111 0.10 -2.84 -21.39
N ILE A 112 0.30 -1.90 -20.46
CA ILE A 112 -0.77 -0.99 -20.02
C ILE A 112 -1.20 -0.07 -21.17
N ARG A 113 -0.28 0.44 -21.97
CA ARG A 113 -0.57 1.26 -23.16
C ARG A 113 -1.44 0.49 -24.16
N LEU A 114 -1.07 -0.76 -24.45
CA LEU A 114 -1.82 -1.62 -25.37
C LEU A 114 -3.20 -1.99 -24.81
N PHE A 115 -3.28 -2.28 -23.51
CA PHE A 115 -4.56 -2.58 -22.85
C PHE A 115 -5.50 -1.37 -22.91
N ARG A 116 -5.02 -0.15 -22.57
CA ARG A 116 -5.82 1.08 -22.64
C ARG A 116 -6.25 1.46 -24.06
N ALA A 117 -5.44 1.14 -25.07
CA ALA A 117 -5.83 1.34 -26.47
C ALA A 117 -7.00 0.44 -26.88
N LYS A 118 -7.05 -0.78 -26.32
CA LYS A 118 -8.13 -1.76 -26.59
C LYS A 118 -9.37 -1.56 -25.72
N TYR A 119 -9.15 -1.11 -24.48
CA TYR A 119 -10.20 -0.93 -23.47
C TYR A 119 -10.09 0.47 -22.83
N PRO A 120 -10.44 1.53 -23.58
CA PRO A 120 -10.23 2.93 -23.14
C PRO A 120 -11.03 3.30 -21.88
N GLU A 121 -12.19 2.66 -21.69
CA GLU A 121 -13.10 2.89 -20.55
C GLU A 121 -12.66 2.14 -19.27
N PHE A 122 -11.64 1.29 -19.38
CA PHE A 122 -11.20 0.47 -18.24
C PHE A 122 -10.33 1.31 -17.29
N ASN A 123 -10.65 1.31 -16.02
CA ASN A 123 -9.87 2.01 -15.00
C ASN A 123 -8.71 1.11 -14.52
N ILE A 124 -7.47 1.56 -14.70
CA ILE A 124 -6.29 0.83 -14.21
C ILE A 124 -5.66 1.62 -13.08
N SER A 125 -5.52 0.98 -11.93
CA SER A 125 -4.74 1.48 -10.80
C SER A 125 -3.53 0.57 -10.54
N MET A 126 -2.43 1.17 -10.07
CA MET A 126 -1.20 0.44 -9.80
C MET A 126 -0.62 0.84 -8.44
N VAL A 127 -0.29 -0.15 -7.63
CA VAL A 127 0.36 0.02 -6.32
C VAL A 127 1.72 -0.66 -6.36
N GLN A 128 2.75 0.05 -5.91
CA GLN A 128 4.10 -0.47 -5.81
C GLN A 128 4.41 -0.84 -4.37
N SER A 129 4.95 -2.06 -4.17
CA SER A 129 5.32 -2.54 -2.84
C SER A 129 6.42 -3.61 -2.91
N SER A 130 6.82 -4.14 -1.75
CA SER A 130 7.72 -5.29 -1.64
C SER A 130 6.99 -6.59 -2.01
N PRO A 131 7.70 -7.66 -2.43
CA PRO A 131 7.08 -8.95 -2.76
C PRO A 131 6.16 -9.50 -1.68
N ASP A 132 6.53 -9.43 -0.41
CA ASP A 132 5.70 -9.90 0.71
C ASP A 132 4.36 -9.14 0.79
N ASN A 133 4.40 -7.82 0.66
CA ASN A 133 3.21 -6.98 0.66
C ASN A 133 2.33 -7.16 -0.60
N LEU A 134 2.91 -7.64 -1.72
CA LEU A 134 2.13 -7.96 -2.92
C LEU A 134 1.23 -9.17 -2.66
N ILE A 135 1.74 -10.21 -1.99
CA ILE A 135 0.97 -11.40 -1.59
C ILE A 135 -0.18 -10.98 -0.65
N GLU A 136 0.11 -10.18 0.37
CA GLU A 136 -0.94 -9.63 1.25
C GLU A 136 -1.99 -8.83 0.48
N SER A 137 -1.57 -8.03 -0.50
CA SER A 137 -2.49 -7.24 -1.32
C SER A 137 -3.45 -8.11 -2.12
N LEU A 138 -3.01 -9.27 -2.62
CA LEU A 138 -3.89 -10.24 -3.30
C LEU A 138 -4.86 -10.89 -2.31
N HIS A 139 -4.38 -11.38 -1.16
CA HIS A 139 -5.23 -12.03 -0.16
C HIS A 139 -6.31 -11.12 0.41
N HIS A 140 -6.00 -9.84 0.55
CA HIS A 140 -6.95 -8.85 1.04
C HIS A 140 -7.78 -8.18 -0.08
N HIS A 141 -7.71 -8.69 -1.30
CA HIS A 141 -8.40 -8.14 -2.47
C HIS A 141 -8.09 -6.64 -2.72
N HIS A 142 -6.89 -6.19 -2.36
CA HIS A 142 -6.41 -4.83 -2.65
C HIS A 142 -5.85 -4.72 -4.05
N ALA A 143 -5.45 -5.84 -4.63
CA ALA A 143 -5.07 -6.00 -6.02
C ALA A 143 -5.79 -7.19 -6.62
N ASP A 144 -6.07 -7.13 -7.91
CA ASP A 144 -6.66 -8.20 -8.68
C ASP A 144 -5.59 -9.11 -9.28
N ILE A 145 -4.42 -8.52 -9.59
CA ILE A 145 -3.22 -9.22 -10.03
C ILE A 145 -1.96 -8.63 -9.37
N ALA A 146 -0.96 -9.47 -9.18
CA ALA A 146 0.38 -9.04 -8.79
C ALA A 146 1.42 -9.46 -9.83
N ILE A 147 2.43 -8.62 -10.04
CA ILE A 147 3.52 -8.89 -10.98
C ILE A 147 4.84 -8.60 -10.27
N CYS A 148 5.62 -9.64 -10.06
CA CYS A 148 6.97 -9.56 -9.52
C CYS A 148 7.84 -10.72 -10.03
N THR A 149 9.09 -10.75 -9.61
CA THR A 149 10.10 -11.72 -10.07
C THR A 149 10.38 -12.86 -9.11
N GLU A 150 9.79 -12.80 -7.91
CA GLU A 150 10.08 -13.77 -6.86
C GLU A 150 8.90 -13.90 -5.87
N LYS A 151 8.88 -15.00 -5.10
CA LYS A 151 7.98 -15.29 -3.97
C LYS A 151 6.50 -15.56 -4.27
N LEU A 152 5.95 -15.22 -5.42
CA LEU A 152 4.52 -15.46 -5.69
C LEU A 152 4.18 -16.96 -5.78
N ASP A 153 5.13 -17.79 -6.18
CA ASP A 153 5.01 -19.24 -6.33
C ASP A 153 5.13 -20.00 -4.99
N GLU A 154 5.53 -19.32 -3.92
CA GLU A 154 5.60 -19.89 -2.58
C GLU A 154 4.22 -20.00 -1.90
N ASP A 155 3.19 -19.32 -2.41
CA ASP A 155 1.85 -19.31 -1.84
C ASP A 155 0.89 -20.21 -2.62
N GLU A 156 0.51 -21.33 -2.02
CA GLU A 156 -0.38 -22.37 -2.61
C GLU A 156 -1.80 -21.85 -2.93
N LYS A 157 -2.21 -20.72 -2.38
CA LYS A 157 -3.53 -20.12 -2.63
C LYS A 157 -3.56 -19.24 -3.87
N LEU A 158 -2.41 -18.96 -4.47
CA LEU A 158 -2.29 -18.11 -5.64
C LEU A 158 -2.11 -18.95 -6.91
N VAL A 159 -2.71 -18.50 -7.99
CA VAL A 159 -2.44 -19.05 -9.33
C VAL A 159 -1.34 -18.22 -9.98
N VAL A 160 -0.17 -18.80 -10.11
CA VAL A 160 1.00 -18.13 -10.67
C VAL A 160 1.22 -18.55 -12.12
N LYS A 161 1.52 -17.57 -12.99
CA LYS A 161 1.89 -17.80 -14.39
C LYS A 161 3.14 -17.00 -14.73
N SER A 162 4.14 -17.65 -15.30
CA SER A 162 5.28 -16.97 -15.90
C SER A 162 4.81 -16.15 -17.11
N CYS A 163 5.14 -14.87 -17.12
CA CYS A 163 4.76 -13.94 -18.19
C CYS A 163 5.94 -13.24 -18.86
N TYR A 164 7.13 -13.31 -18.28
CA TYR A 164 8.33 -12.66 -18.78
C TYR A 164 9.59 -13.34 -18.23
N GLU A 165 10.61 -13.46 -19.05
CA GLU A 165 11.94 -13.92 -18.66
C GLU A 165 12.95 -12.76 -18.69
N TRP A 166 13.84 -12.71 -17.70
CA TRP A 166 14.85 -11.68 -17.60
C TRP A 166 16.12 -12.26 -16.94
N HIS A 167 17.23 -11.58 -17.16
CA HIS A 167 18.52 -11.99 -16.62
C HIS A 167 19.17 -10.85 -15.86
N HIS A 168 19.79 -11.19 -14.75
CA HIS A 168 20.69 -10.26 -14.07
C HIS A 168 21.98 -10.14 -14.87
N VAL A 169 22.46 -8.91 -15.03
CA VAL A 169 23.74 -8.63 -15.67
C VAL A 169 24.60 -7.80 -14.73
N ALA A 170 25.90 -8.10 -14.69
CA ALA A 170 26.87 -7.27 -14.00
C ALA A 170 27.44 -6.24 -15.00
N ILE A 171 27.38 -4.97 -14.63
CA ILE A 171 27.99 -3.90 -15.41
C ILE A 171 29.33 -3.56 -14.78
N VAL A 172 30.42 -3.69 -15.56
CA VAL A 172 31.78 -3.40 -15.11
C VAL A 172 32.47 -2.45 -16.08
N PRO A 173 33.49 -1.68 -15.65
CA PRO A 173 34.31 -0.89 -16.56
C PRO A 173 34.95 -1.77 -17.64
N LYS A 174 35.18 -1.20 -18.84
CA LYS A 174 35.65 -1.93 -20.03
C LYS A 174 36.98 -2.71 -19.80
N ASN A 175 37.83 -2.23 -18.89
CA ASN A 175 39.13 -2.85 -18.56
C ASN A 175 39.10 -3.67 -17.24
N HIS A 176 37.92 -3.98 -16.71
CA HIS A 176 37.80 -4.76 -15.50
C HIS A 176 38.09 -6.24 -15.79
N PRO A 177 38.77 -6.97 -14.89
CA PRO A 177 39.09 -8.40 -15.11
C PRO A 177 37.86 -9.27 -15.42
N LEU A 178 36.70 -8.93 -14.83
CA LEU A 178 35.43 -9.60 -15.08
C LEU A 178 34.82 -9.32 -16.47
N ALA A 179 35.37 -8.37 -17.25
CA ALA A 179 34.92 -8.13 -18.62
C ALA A 179 35.56 -9.07 -19.63
N LEU A 180 36.56 -9.86 -19.22
CA LEU A 180 37.42 -10.69 -20.10
C LEU A 180 37.05 -12.18 -20.11
N GLY A 181 35.99 -12.62 -19.46
CA GLY A 181 35.59 -14.02 -19.38
C GLY A 181 34.14 -14.29 -19.04
N GLU A 182 33.70 -15.53 -19.24
CA GLU A 182 32.41 -15.99 -18.75
C GLU A 182 32.44 -16.08 -17.22
N ILE A 183 31.50 -15.36 -16.56
CA ILE A 183 31.38 -15.39 -15.11
C ILE A 183 30.23 -16.34 -14.77
N ASN A 184 30.57 -17.50 -14.20
CA ASN A 184 29.63 -18.35 -13.51
C ASN A 184 29.46 -17.82 -12.08
N LEU A 185 28.39 -17.09 -11.82
CA LEU A 185 27.97 -16.79 -10.47
C LEU A 185 27.37 -18.07 -9.88
N SER A 186 28.19 -18.83 -9.16
CA SER A 186 27.68 -19.91 -8.31
C SER A 186 26.71 -19.30 -7.28
N LYS A 187 25.54 -19.95 -7.15
CA LYS A 187 24.52 -19.61 -6.16
C LYS A 187 25.06 -19.65 -4.73
#